data_5731cbd4ea416bb7e86e872ec4aeac65
#
_entry.id   5731cbd4ea416bb7e86e872ec4aeac65
#
_cell.length_a   1.000
_cell.length_b   1.000
_cell.length_c   1.000
_cell.angle_alpha   90.00
_cell.angle_beta   90.00
_cell.angle_gamma   90.00
#
_symmetry.space_group_name_H-M   'P 1'
#
loop_
_entity.id
_entity.type
_entity.pdbx_description
1 polymer ?
#
loop_
_entity_poly.entity_id
_entity_poly.type
_entity_poly.pdbx_seq_one_letter_code
_entity_poly.pdbx_strand_id
1 'polypeptide(L)'
;MKFTHELIPFEELTATSTSSGRLYETPRGSYPSITTILGKQPDKQKGLQKWRDRIGHEKADRIANTAARRGTNIHEHLESYLMTEKLPLNEMPTTMAMFSQMKQVIDKNLEIINASEAPMYSDTLRVAGRCDLIGIWKGERAIIDFKTSSREKQRKYITDYFLQCTAYSMMFEERTQLPCKNIVVIIGCDETPMAQVFEAKRDDYVDDVKRIINDYHA
;
A
#
# COMPACT_ATOMS: atom_id res chain seq x y z
N MET A 1 -1.25 17.91 18.81
CA MET A 1 -1.06 16.94 17.72
C MET A 1 -1.72 17.49 16.47
N LYS A 2 -1.11 17.30 15.33
CA LYS A 2 -1.59 17.82 14.03
C LYS A 2 -2.78 17.05 13.50
N PHE A 3 -2.81 15.74 13.76
CA PHE A 3 -3.90 14.86 13.36
C PHE A 3 -4.75 14.47 14.57
N THR A 4 -6.06 14.36 14.36
CA THR A 4 -6.94 13.70 15.35
C THR A 4 -6.79 12.19 15.21
N HIS A 5 -6.64 11.48 16.33
CA HIS A 5 -6.56 10.02 16.33
C HIS A 5 -7.88 9.45 16.86
N GLU A 6 -8.65 8.83 15.97
CA GLU A 6 -9.87 8.07 16.31
C GLU A 6 -9.62 6.62 15.90
N LEU A 7 -8.76 5.95 16.67
CA LEU A 7 -8.22 4.65 16.31
C LEU A 7 -9.27 3.55 16.39
N ILE A 8 -9.38 2.79 15.32
CA ILE A 8 -10.15 1.55 15.21
C ILE A 8 -9.18 0.40 15.47
N PRO A 9 -9.41 -0.44 16.50
CA PRO A 9 -8.50 -1.53 16.82
C PRO A 9 -8.60 -2.66 15.79
N PHE A 10 -7.43 -3.20 15.40
CA PHE A 10 -7.30 -4.42 14.62
C PHE A 10 -6.42 -5.42 15.36
N GLU A 11 -6.80 -6.70 15.32
CA GLU A 11 -5.99 -7.78 15.89
C GLU A 11 -4.75 -8.01 15.04
N GLU A 12 -3.57 -8.13 15.67
CA GLU A 12 -2.33 -8.45 14.96
C GLU A 12 -2.42 -9.83 14.31
N LEU A 13 -1.91 -9.91 13.07
CA LEU A 13 -1.83 -11.13 12.30
C LEU A 13 -0.37 -11.55 12.12
N THR A 14 -0.07 -12.80 12.42
CA THR A 14 1.24 -13.36 12.13
C THR A 14 1.42 -13.51 10.62
N ALA A 15 2.49 -12.90 10.09
CA ALA A 15 2.81 -12.99 8.67
C ALA A 15 4.05 -13.85 8.45
N THR A 16 3.97 -14.82 7.55
CA THR A 16 5.08 -15.68 7.15
C THR A 16 5.39 -15.49 5.67
N SER A 17 6.65 -15.21 5.35
CA SER A 17 7.13 -15.10 3.97
C SER A 17 7.69 -16.45 3.51
N THR A 18 7.15 -16.97 2.41
CA THR A 18 7.57 -18.22 1.78
C THR A 18 8.06 -17.95 0.35
N SER A 19 8.62 -18.96 -0.30
CA SER A 19 8.96 -18.88 -1.74
C SER A 19 7.73 -18.62 -2.63
N SER A 20 6.54 -18.98 -2.16
CA SER A 20 5.27 -18.74 -2.86
C SER A 20 4.62 -17.40 -2.55
N GLY A 21 5.18 -16.59 -1.63
CA GLY A 21 4.69 -15.27 -1.23
C GLY A 21 4.41 -15.16 0.27
N ARG A 22 3.79 -14.06 0.66
CA ARG A 22 3.43 -13.79 2.06
C ARG A 22 2.06 -14.35 2.39
N LEU A 23 1.99 -15.10 3.49
CA LEU A 23 0.77 -15.64 4.08
C LEU A 23 0.52 -14.98 5.44
N TYR A 24 -0.73 -14.79 5.81
CA TYR A 24 -1.17 -14.30 7.10
C TYR A 24 -2.01 -15.36 7.80
N GLU A 25 -1.68 -15.66 9.06
CA GLU A 25 -2.50 -16.54 9.89
C GLU A 25 -3.72 -15.78 10.37
N THR A 26 -4.91 -16.32 10.08
CA THR A 26 -6.20 -15.78 10.50
C THR A 26 -6.96 -16.81 11.32
N PRO A 27 -8.03 -16.46 12.05
CA PRO A 27 -8.83 -17.42 12.80
C PRO A 27 -9.43 -18.56 11.96
N ARG A 28 -9.54 -18.38 10.63
CA ARG A 28 -10.09 -19.40 9.72
C ARG A 28 -9.06 -20.06 8.81
N GLY A 29 -7.78 -19.77 9.01
CA GLY A 29 -6.68 -20.38 8.26
C GLY A 29 -5.69 -19.36 7.71
N SER A 30 -4.73 -19.84 6.93
CA SER A 30 -3.70 -19.00 6.33
C SER A 30 -4.19 -18.41 5.01
N TYR A 31 -4.19 -17.08 4.90
CA TYR A 31 -4.58 -16.37 3.69
C TYR A 31 -3.39 -15.69 3.01
N PRO A 32 -3.29 -15.73 1.67
CA PRO A 32 -2.27 -15.00 0.94
C PRO A 32 -2.46 -13.49 1.08
N SER A 33 -1.35 -12.74 1.04
CA SER A 33 -1.46 -11.28 0.96
C SER A 33 -2.00 -10.84 -0.40
N ILE A 34 -2.78 -9.75 -0.43
CA ILE A 34 -3.23 -9.15 -1.69
C ILE A 34 -2.05 -8.82 -2.61
N THR A 35 -0.93 -8.36 -2.06
CA THR A 35 0.28 -8.05 -2.84
C THR A 35 0.90 -9.30 -3.47
N THR A 36 0.82 -10.47 -2.80
CA THR A 36 1.22 -11.77 -3.37
C THR A 36 0.33 -12.12 -4.55
N ILE A 37 -0.98 -12.00 -4.41
CA ILE A 37 -1.95 -12.33 -5.47
C ILE A 37 -1.72 -11.43 -6.69
N LEU A 38 -1.65 -10.11 -6.48
CA LEU A 38 -1.39 -9.14 -7.55
C LEU A 38 -0.01 -9.35 -8.20
N GLY A 39 0.99 -9.72 -7.40
CA GLY A 39 2.34 -10.02 -7.89
C GLY A 39 2.40 -11.25 -8.81
N LYS A 40 1.50 -12.21 -8.65
CA LYS A 40 1.45 -13.47 -9.43
C LYS A 40 0.63 -13.37 -10.72
N GLN A 41 0.06 -12.21 -11.04
CA GLN A 41 -0.66 -12.05 -12.30
C GLN A 41 0.24 -12.34 -13.50
N PRO A 42 -0.20 -13.19 -14.50
CA PRO A 42 0.67 -13.66 -15.59
C PRO A 42 1.33 -12.54 -16.38
N ASP A 43 0.59 -11.48 -16.67
CA ASP A 43 1.12 -10.36 -17.46
C ASP A 43 2.19 -9.57 -16.68
N LYS A 44 2.02 -9.44 -15.38
CA LYS A 44 3.00 -8.82 -14.49
C LYS A 44 4.29 -9.64 -14.42
N GLN A 45 4.17 -10.97 -14.28
CA GLN A 45 5.31 -11.88 -14.28
C GLN A 45 6.07 -11.83 -15.61
N LYS A 46 5.34 -11.87 -16.74
CA LYS A 46 5.94 -11.72 -18.09
C LYS A 46 6.65 -10.37 -18.25
N GLY A 47 6.03 -9.29 -17.76
CA GLY A 47 6.62 -7.95 -17.81
C GLY A 47 7.90 -7.85 -16.99
N LEU A 48 7.89 -8.40 -15.78
CA LEU A 48 9.07 -8.44 -14.90
C LEU A 48 10.19 -9.28 -15.52
N GLN A 49 9.88 -10.45 -16.08
CA GLN A 49 10.87 -11.30 -16.74
C GLN A 49 11.51 -10.57 -17.93
N LYS A 50 10.71 -9.99 -18.82
CA LYS A 50 11.21 -9.21 -19.97
C LYS A 50 12.11 -8.05 -19.52
N TRP A 51 11.77 -7.38 -18.42
CA TRP A 51 12.59 -6.32 -17.87
C TRP A 51 13.93 -6.84 -17.35
N ARG A 52 13.91 -7.97 -16.59
CA ARG A 52 15.13 -8.62 -16.07
C ARG A 52 16.05 -9.08 -17.20
N ASP A 53 15.49 -9.71 -18.24
CA ASP A 53 16.25 -10.18 -19.42
C ASP A 53 16.93 -9.01 -20.16
N ARG A 54 16.24 -7.88 -20.27
CA ARG A 54 16.75 -6.69 -20.95
C ARG A 54 17.91 -6.00 -20.23
N ILE A 55 17.86 -5.90 -18.89
CA ILE A 55 18.87 -5.15 -18.13
C ILE A 55 19.91 -6.02 -17.42
N GLY A 56 19.71 -7.33 -17.41
CA GLY A 56 20.51 -8.33 -16.71
C GLY A 56 20.02 -8.57 -15.28
N HIS A 57 20.05 -9.84 -14.85
CA HIS A 57 19.50 -10.28 -13.57
C HIS A 57 20.15 -9.58 -12.36
N GLU A 58 21.48 -9.50 -12.33
CA GLU A 58 22.22 -8.87 -11.23
C GLU A 58 21.88 -7.38 -11.06
N LYS A 59 21.75 -6.66 -12.17
CA LYS A 59 21.35 -5.24 -12.16
C LYS A 59 19.90 -5.09 -11.73
N ALA A 60 19.02 -5.98 -12.18
CA ALA A 60 17.62 -6.00 -11.78
C ALA A 60 17.47 -6.22 -10.28
N ASP A 61 18.23 -7.17 -9.70
CA ASP A 61 18.22 -7.46 -8.26
C ASP A 61 18.72 -6.27 -7.44
N ARG A 62 19.80 -5.62 -7.87
CA ARG A 62 20.28 -4.39 -7.20
C ARG A 62 19.23 -3.28 -7.21
N ILE A 63 18.56 -3.04 -8.33
CA ILE A 63 17.50 -2.04 -8.43
C ILE A 63 16.32 -2.41 -7.52
N ALA A 64 15.87 -3.67 -7.55
CA ALA A 64 14.75 -4.14 -6.73
C ALA A 64 15.06 -4.02 -5.24
N ASN A 65 16.25 -4.45 -4.79
CA ASN A 65 16.66 -4.36 -3.39
C ASN A 65 16.77 -2.90 -2.92
N THR A 66 17.32 -2.01 -3.75
CA THR A 66 17.39 -0.58 -3.43
C THR A 66 16.00 0.04 -3.29
N ALA A 67 15.09 -0.30 -4.21
CA ALA A 67 13.72 0.18 -4.17
C ALA A 67 12.97 -0.35 -2.95
N ALA A 68 13.14 -1.64 -2.60
CA ALA A 68 12.52 -2.25 -1.43
C ALA A 68 12.99 -1.58 -0.12
N ARG A 69 14.31 -1.41 0.07
CA ARG A 69 14.86 -0.73 1.25
C ARG A 69 14.35 0.70 1.38
N ARG A 70 14.34 1.46 0.27
CA ARG A 70 13.80 2.81 0.26
C ARG A 70 12.31 2.82 0.63
N GLY A 71 11.54 1.89 0.08
CA GLY A 71 10.12 1.74 0.42
C GLY A 71 9.94 1.50 1.91
N THR A 72 10.63 0.52 2.49
CA THR A 72 10.57 0.22 3.92
C THR A 72 10.89 1.45 4.78
N ASN A 73 12.00 2.13 4.52
CA ASN A 73 12.40 3.31 5.30
C ASN A 73 11.33 4.43 5.24
N ILE A 74 10.77 4.69 4.06
CA ILE A 74 9.72 5.73 3.91
C ILE A 74 8.46 5.34 4.69
N HIS A 75 8.00 4.08 4.62
CA HIS A 75 6.83 3.62 5.38
C HIS A 75 7.06 3.76 6.89
N GLU A 76 8.21 3.33 7.42
CA GLU A 76 8.56 3.47 8.84
C GLU A 76 8.58 4.95 9.30
N HIS A 77 9.11 5.84 8.46
CA HIS A 77 9.13 7.27 8.77
C HIS A 77 7.74 7.90 8.73
N LEU A 78 6.91 7.52 7.76
CA LEU A 78 5.53 8.00 7.67
C LEU A 78 4.68 7.48 8.82
N GLU A 79 4.79 6.20 9.18
CA GLU A 79 4.12 5.64 10.34
C GLU A 79 4.51 6.37 11.63
N SER A 80 5.82 6.53 11.87
CA SER A 80 6.32 7.26 13.02
C SER A 80 5.80 8.69 13.06
N TYR A 81 5.78 9.38 11.92
CA TYR A 81 5.27 10.74 11.83
C TYR A 81 3.75 10.78 12.10
N LEU A 82 2.99 9.91 11.50
CA LEU A 82 1.52 9.85 11.66
C LEU A 82 1.11 9.56 13.09
N MET A 83 1.83 8.66 13.77
CA MET A 83 1.46 8.21 15.10
C MET A 83 2.05 9.06 16.23
N THR A 84 3.19 9.68 16.03
CA THR A 84 3.95 10.37 17.09
C THR A 84 4.47 11.77 16.71
N GLU A 85 4.21 12.23 15.49
CA GLU A 85 4.74 13.48 14.91
C GLU A 85 6.29 13.57 14.87
N LYS A 86 6.97 12.45 15.06
CA LYS A 86 8.43 12.41 14.97
C LYS A 86 8.88 12.54 13.51
N LEU A 87 9.89 13.35 13.31
CA LEU A 87 10.55 13.51 12.03
C LEU A 87 11.75 12.58 11.92
N PRO A 88 12.06 12.07 10.71
CA PRO A 88 13.27 11.29 10.49
C PRO A 88 14.52 12.09 10.86
N LEU A 89 15.49 11.42 11.49
CA LEU A 89 16.78 12.01 11.85
C LEU A 89 17.90 11.19 11.18
N ASN A 90 18.94 11.91 10.71
CA ASN A 90 20.14 11.31 10.12
C ASN A 90 19.89 10.39 8.90
N GLU A 91 18.86 10.69 8.12
CA GLU A 91 18.54 9.98 6.90
C GLU A 91 19.25 10.52 5.66
N MET A 92 19.32 9.70 4.60
CA MET A 92 19.85 10.15 3.33
C MET A 92 19.02 11.30 2.74
N PRO A 93 19.65 12.29 2.08
CA PRO A 93 18.93 13.44 1.51
C PRO A 93 17.78 13.06 0.58
N THR A 94 17.92 11.99 -0.20
CA THR A 94 16.86 11.48 -1.10
C THR A 94 15.67 10.92 -0.33
N THR A 95 15.89 10.21 0.78
CA THR A 95 14.84 9.71 1.67
C THR A 95 14.11 10.88 2.33
N MET A 96 14.86 11.86 2.83
CA MET A 96 14.28 13.07 3.43
C MET A 96 13.44 13.88 2.43
N ALA A 97 13.91 14.01 1.19
CA ALA A 97 13.17 14.72 0.14
C ALA A 97 11.82 14.02 -0.13
N MET A 98 11.80 12.70 -0.32
CA MET A 98 10.56 11.93 -0.52
C MET A 98 9.62 12.02 0.69
N PHE A 99 10.14 11.84 1.89
CA PHE A 99 9.35 12.01 3.11
C PHE A 99 8.71 13.39 3.17
N SER A 100 9.47 14.45 2.89
CA SER A 100 8.97 15.84 2.90
C SER A 100 7.88 16.08 1.86
N GLN A 101 8.02 15.51 0.65
CA GLN A 101 7.00 15.55 -0.40
C GLN A 101 5.68 14.94 0.08
N MET A 102 5.74 13.72 0.64
CA MET A 102 4.55 12.99 1.09
C MET A 102 3.94 13.65 2.32
N LYS A 103 4.77 14.09 3.27
CA LYS A 103 4.34 14.83 4.46
C LYS A 103 3.54 16.07 4.11
N GLN A 104 3.98 16.89 3.13
CA GLN A 104 3.26 18.08 2.71
C GLN A 104 1.84 17.77 2.22
N VAL A 105 1.69 16.70 1.47
CA VAL A 105 0.40 16.24 0.94
C VAL A 105 -0.50 15.71 2.06
N ILE A 106 0.05 14.90 2.95
CA ILE A 106 -0.65 14.34 4.11
C ILE A 106 -1.13 15.48 5.01
N ASP A 107 -0.25 16.39 5.35
CA ASP A 107 -0.51 17.53 6.23
C ASP A 107 -1.66 18.43 5.76
N LYS A 108 -1.87 18.49 4.46
CA LYS A 108 -2.90 19.31 3.84
C LYS A 108 -4.26 18.65 3.77
N ASN A 109 -4.30 17.32 3.66
CA ASN A 109 -5.51 16.62 3.25
C ASN A 109 -6.01 15.58 4.27
N LEU A 110 -5.15 15.10 5.17
CA LEU A 110 -5.51 14.14 6.21
C LEU A 110 -6.00 14.88 7.46
N GLU A 111 -7.16 14.50 7.96
CA GLU A 111 -7.80 15.12 9.14
C GLU A 111 -7.76 14.19 10.35
N ILE A 112 -8.19 12.94 10.16
CA ILE A 112 -8.31 11.95 11.22
C ILE A 112 -7.57 10.68 10.82
N ILE A 113 -6.84 10.08 11.75
CA ILE A 113 -6.20 8.78 11.60
C ILE A 113 -7.10 7.74 12.29
N ASN A 114 -7.58 6.76 11.53
CA ASN A 114 -8.35 5.64 12.05
C ASN A 114 -7.48 4.41 12.29
N ALA A 115 -6.47 4.15 11.49
CA ALA A 115 -5.46 3.12 11.71
C ALA A 115 -4.22 3.36 10.84
N SER A 116 -3.05 2.96 11.33
CA SER A 116 -1.79 2.92 10.59
C SER A 116 -1.26 1.49 10.65
N GLU A 117 -0.64 1.01 9.55
CA GLU A 117 -0.12 -0.36 9.41
C GLU A 117 -1.12 -1.44 9.85
N ALA A 118 -2.40 -1.23 9.48
CA ALA A 118 -3.52 -2.06 9.95
C ALA A 118 -3.50 -3.46 9.33
N PRO A 119 -3.34 -4.53 10.12
CA PRO A 119 -3.49 -5.89 9.64
C PRO A 119 -4.97 -6.18 9.41
N MET A 120 -5.32 -6.64 8.22
CA MET A 120 -6.70 -6.94 7.83
C MET A 120 -6.80 -8.22 7.02
N TYR A 121 -7.98 -8.82 7.05
CA TYR A 121 -8.30 -9.98 6.22
C TYR A 121 -9.78 -9.99 5.84
N SER A 122 -10.09 -10.74 4.81
CA SER A 122 -11.44 -11.05 4.37
C SER A 122 -11.62 -12.58 4.33
N ASP A 123 -12.58 -13.08 5.10
CA ASP A 123 -12.97 -14.49 5.06
C ASP A 123 -13.73 -14.80 3.76
N THR A 124 -14.48 -13.82 3.28
CA THR A 124 -15.24 -13.94 2.02
C THR A 124 -14.31 -14.09 0.81
N LEU A 125 -13.24 -13.30 0.76
CA LEU A 125 -12.26 -13.32 -0.33
C LEU A 125 -11.08 -14.26 -0.08
N ARG A 126 -10.90 -14.76 1.15
CA ARG A 126 -9.74 -15.55 1.60
C ARG A 126 -8.41 -14.85 1.27
N VAL A 127 -8.31 -13.59 1.61
CA VAL A 127 -7.15 -12.73 1.37
C VAL A 127 -6.87 -11.88 2.60
N ALA A 128 -5.61 -11.54 2.81
CA ALA A 128 -5.18 -10.69 3.92
C ALA A 128 -4.15 -9.65 3.47
N GLY A 129 -3.74 -8.79 4.39
CA GLY A 129 -2.67 -7.82 4.18
C GLY A 129 -2.55 -6.83 5.30
N ARG A 130 -1.63 -5.89 5.11
CA ARG A 130 -1.39 -4.77 6.02
C ARG A 130 -1.57 -3.48 5.24
N CYS A 131 -2.53 -2.66 5.66
CA CYS A 131 -2.86 -1.39 5.02
C CYS A 131 -2.04 -0.28 5.65
N ASP A 132 -1.40 0.56 4.85
CA ASP A 132 -0.51 1.60 5.34
C ASP A 132 -1.24 2.62 6.22
N LEU A 133 -2.40 3.11 5.76
CA LEU A 133 -3.17 4.13 6.49
C LEU A 133 -4.66 4.06 6.16
N ILE A 134 -5.48 4.19 7.20
CA ILE A 134 -6.93 4.41 7.10
C ILE A 134 -7.25 5.71 7.84
N GLY A 135 -7.97 6.61 7.20
CA GLY A 135 -8.27 7.89 7.81
C GLY A 135 -9.32 8.72 7.08
N ILE A 136 -9.60 9.90 7.60
CA ILE A 136 -10.46 10.89 6.93
C ILE A 136 -9.58 11.76 6.06
N TRP A 137 -9.78 11.66 4.76
CA TRP A 137 -9.08 12.38 3.72
C TRP A 137 -10.03 13.33 3.02
N LYS A 138 -9.81 14.63 3.14
CA LYS A 138 -10.72 15.66 2.57
C LYS A 138 -12.18 15.45 2.97
N GLY A 139 -12.43 15.14 4.24
CA GLY A 139 -13.78 14.95 4.80
C GLY A 139 -14.39 13.55 4.58
N GLU A 140 -13.75 12.64 3.84
CA GLU A 140 -14.28 11.30 3.56
C GLU A 140 -13.29 10.21 4.00
N ARG A 141 -13.81 9.07 4.55
CA ARG A 141 -12.94 7.93 4.89
C ARG A 141 -12.31 7.33 3.64
N ALA A 142 -11.01 7.08 3.73
CA ALA A 142 -10.22 6.52 2.64
C ALA A 142 -9.23 5.47 3.13
N ILE A 143 -8.93 4.51 2.25
CA ILE A 143 -7.71 3.71 2.28
C ILE A 143 -6.61 4.51 1.59
N ILE A 144 -5.49 4.67 2.25
CA ILE A 144 -4.35 5.44 1.74
C ILE A 144 -3.14 4.54 1.69
N ASP A 145 -2.49 4.48 0.54
CA ASP A 145 -1.34 3.62 0.28
C ASP A 145 -0.15 4.48 -0.15
N PHE A 146 1.00 4.23 0.46
CA PHE A 146 2.24 4.95 0.21
C PHE A 146 3.12 4.18 -0.75
N LYS A 147 3.65 4.86 -1.75
CA LYS A 147 4.56 4.27 -2.73
C LYS A 147 5.75 5.18 -2.97
N THR A 148 6.87 4.57 -3.36
CA THR A 148 8.06 5.30 -3.79
C THR A 148 8.38 4.98 -5.24
N SER A 149 8.87 5.96 -5.98
CA SER A 149 9.27 5.78 -7.37
C SER A 149 10.49 6.63 -7.70
N SER A 150 11.36 6.11 -8.57
CA SER A 150 12.43 6.93 -9.16
C SER A 150 11.93 7.85 -10.26
N ARG A 151 10.75 7.54 -10.84
CA ARG A 151 10.18 8.30 -11.96
C ARG A 151 8.71 8.59 -11.72
N GLU A 152 8.25 9.68 -12.30
CA GLU A 152 6.84 10.03 -12.33
C GLU A 152 5.99 8.89 -12.90
N LYS A 153 4.84 8.65 -12.29
CA LYS A 153 3.88 7.61 -12.69
C LYS A 153 2.70 8.21 -13.43
N GLN A 154 2.24 7.51 -14.45
CA GLN A 154 0.97 7.80 -15.09
C GLN A 154 -0.11 6.88 -14.52
N ARG A 155 -1.32 7.38 -14.34
CA ARG A 155 -2.45 6.64 -13.77
C ARG A 155 -2.66 5.25 -14.38
N LYS A 156 -2.51 5.12 -15.69
CA LYS A 156 -2.70 3.84 -16.41
C LYS A 156 -1.70 2.74 -16.03
N TYR A 157 -0.57 3.09 -15.40
CA TYR A 157 0.47 2.13 -15.00
C TYR A 157 0.44 1.78 -13.50
N ILE A 158 -0.54 2.30 -12.75
CA ILE A 158 -0.66 2.08 -11.31
C ILE A 158 -1.98 1.40 -10.93
N THR A 159 -2.64 0.73 -11.86
CA THR A 159 -3.89 -0.01 -11.60
C THR A 159 -3.74 -0.99 -10.45
N ASP A 160 -2.60 -1.67 -10.33
CA ASP A 160 -2.32 -2.58 -9.22
C ASP A 160 -2.41 -1.91 -7.85
N TYR A 161 -2.05 -0.64 -7.73
CA TYR A 161 -2.16 0.09 -6.46
C TYR A 161 -3.62 0.36 -6.10
N PHE A 162 -4.46 0.69 -7.10
CA PHE A 162 -5.89 0.83 -6.88
C PHE A 162 -6.56 -0.50 -6.52
N LEU A 163 -6.17 -1.61 -7.16
CA LEU A 163 -6.65 -2.94 -6.81
C LEU A 163 -6.26 -3.34 -5.39
N GLN A 164 -5.02 -3.04 -4.97
CA GLN A 164 -4.55 -3.25 -3.60
C GLN A 164 -5.39 -2.48 -2.59
N CYS A 165 -5.56 -1.16 -2.79
CA CYS A 165 -6.37 -0.32 -1.92
C CYS A 165 -7.84 -0.75 -1.89
N THR A 166 -8.40 -1.18 -3.04
CA THR A 166 -9.76 -1.71 -3.13
C THR A 166 -9.93 -2.96 -2.29
N ALA A 167 -9.00 -3.90 -2.35
CA ALA A 167 -9.03 -5.09 -1.51
C ALA A 167 -8.97 -4.72 -0.01
N TYR A 168 -8.12 -3.77 0.38
CA TYR A 168 -8.08 -3.27 1.77
C TYR A 168 -9.38 -2.60 2.18
N SER A 169 -10.01 -1.83 1.31
CA SER A 169 -11.31 -1.24 1.57
C SER A 169 -12.40 -2.31 1.81
N MET A 170 -12.41 -3.38 1.02
CA MET A 170 -13.33 -4.49 1.20
C MET A 170 -13.08 -5.25 2.52
N MET A 171 -11.81 -5.50 2.87
CA MET A 171 -11.44 -6.09 4.16
C MET A 171 -11.87 -5.20 5.32
N PHE A 172 -11.64 -3.88 5.22
CA PHE A 172 -12.04 -2.91 6.24
C PHE A 172 -13.55 -2.93 6.48
N GLU A 173 -14.35 -2.85 5.42
CA GLU A 173 -15.81 -2.90 5.55
C GLU A 173 -16.31 -4.22 6.12
N GLU A 174 -15.69 -5.35 5.73
CA GLU A 174 -16.04 -6.67 6.29
C GLU A 174 -15.75 -6.77 7.79
N ARG A 175 -14.64 -6.20 8.26
CA ARG A 175 -14.23 -6.27 9.68
C ARG A 175 -14.93 -5.25 10.56
N THR A 176 -15.25 -4.07 10.05
CA THR A 176 -15.75 -2.94 10.87
C THR A 176 -17.21 -2.60 10.64
N GLN A 177 -17.79 -3.03 9.54
CA GLN A 177 -19.11 -2.61 9.03
C GLN A 177 -19.22 -1.10 8.75
N LEU A 178 -18.09 -0.40 8.70
CA LEU A 178 -18.03 1.03 8.39
C LEU A 178 -17.72 1.22 6.89
N PRO A 179 -18.39 2.15 6.20
CA PRO A 179 -18.14 2.38 4.78
C PRO A 179 -16.77 3.02 4.55
N CYS A 180 -16.07 2.54 3.52
CA CYS A 180 -14.80 3.11 3.07
C CYS A 180 -14.69 2.97 1.54
N LYS A 181 -15.21 3.96 0.81
CA LYS A 181 -15.31 3.90 -0.66
C LYS A 181 -14.23 4.66 -1.42
N ASN A 182 -13.44 5.45 -0.72
CA ASN A 182 -12.38 6.22 -1.34
C ASN A 182 -11.04 5.53 -1.18
N ILE A 183 -10.24 5.60 -2.22
CA ILE A 183 -8.88 5.09 -2.22
C ILE A 183 -7.92 6.17 -2.71
N VAL A 184 -6.79 6.28 -2.05
CA VAL A 184 -5.76 7.29 -2.30
C VAL A 184 -4.41 6.60 -2.41
N VAL A 185 -3.67 6.91 -3.45
CA VAL A 185 -2.28 6.47 -3.61
C VAL A 185 -1.39 7.71 -3.62
N ILE A 186 -0.45 7.77 -2.68
CA ILE A 186 0.51 8.86 -2.56
C ILE A 186 1.88 8.32 -2.95
N ILE A 187 2.49 8.89 -4.01
CA ILE A 187 3.77 8.43 -4.54
C ILE A 187 4.83 9.50 -4.35
N GLY A 188 5.81 9.25 -3.49
CA GLY A 188 7.04 10.03 -3.43
C GLY A 188 7.92 9.71 -4.64
N CYS A 189 8.43 10.74 -5.32
CA CYS A 189 9.15 10.58 -6.58
C CYS A 189 10.45 11.39 -6.59
N ASP A 190 11.56 10.76 -7.06
CA ASP A 190 12.86 11.45 -7.16
C ASP A 190 12.85 12.60 -8.19
N GLU A 191 12.03 12.49 -9.24
CA GLU A 191 12.03 13.45 -10.36
C GLU A 191 11.08 14.63 -10.15
N THR A 192 10.25 14.63 -9.11
CA THR A 192 9.26 15.69 -8.88
C THR A 192 9.48 16.41 -7.55
N PRO A 193 9.20 17.72 -7.46
CA PRO A 193 9.34 18.46 -6.20
C PRO A 193 8.23 18.13 -5.19
N MET A 194 7.13 17.51 -5.64
CA MET A 194 5.98 17.14 -4.84
C MET A 194 5.55 15.69 -5.08
N ALA A 195 4.99 15.05 -4.06
CA ALA A 195 4.42 13.73 -4.22
C ALA A 195 3.23 13.76 -5.19
N GLN A 196 3.11 12.71 -5.99
CA GLN A 196 1.93 12.51 -6.83
C GLN A 196 0.79 11.93 -5.98
N VAL A 197 -0.43 12.44 -6.17
CA VAL A 197 -1.62 11.95 -5.50
C VAL A 197 -2.62 11.45 -6.53
N PHE A 198 -3.06 10.22 -6.36
CA PHE A 198 -4.06 9.61 -7.21
C PHE A 198 -5.24 9.16 -6.35
N GLU A 199 -6.39 9.77 -6.59
CA GLU A 199 -7.64 9.45 -5.90
C GLU A 199 -8.56 8.68 -6.84
N ALA A 200 -9.29 7.70 -6.30
CA ALA A 200 -10.26 6.91 -7.03
C ALA A 200 -11.39 6.41 -6.13
N LYS A 201 -12.47 5.92 -6.73
CA LYS A 201 -13.53 5.22 -6.01
C LYS A 201 -13.25 3.72 -6.05
N ARG A 202 -13.38 3.06 -4.91
CA ARG A 202 -13.23 1.60 -4.80
C ARG A 202 -14.14 0.85 -5.78
N ASP A 203 -15.36 1.35 -5.94
CA ASP A 203 -16.40 0.66 -6.72
C ASP A 203 -16.00 0.50 -8.20
N ASP A 204 -15.07 1.33 -8.70
CA ASP A 204 -14.51 1.20 -10.05
C ASP A 204 -13.63 -0.05 -10.26
N TYR A 205 -13.18 -0.71 -9.16
CA TYR A 205 -12.21 -1.79 -9.19
C TYR A 205 -12.67 -3.09 -8.51
N VAL A 206 -13.85 -3.12 -7.90
CA VAL A 206 -14.34 -4.27 -7.11
C VAL A 206 -14.41 -5.54 -7.92
N ASP A 207 -14.95 -5.47 -9.14
CA ASP A 207 -15.12 -6.66 -9.98
C ASP A 207 -13.77 -7.23 -10.44
N ASP A 208 -12.82 -6.36 -10.76
CA ASP A 208 -11.46 -6.78 -11.10
C ASP A 208 -10.75 -7.45 -9.90
N VAL A 209 -10.87 -6.88 -8.70
CA VAL A 209 -10.31 -7.48 -7.47
C VAL A 209 -10.90 -8.86 -7.23
N LYS A 210 -12.23 -9.01 -7.30
CA LYS A 210 -12.89 -10.30 -7.12
C LYS A 210 -12.44 -11.32 -8.16
N ARG A 211 -12.40 -10.93 -9.43
CA ARG A 211 -11.93 -11.79 -10.52
C ARG A 211 -10.51 -12.29 -10.27
N ILE A 212 -9.58 -11.37 -10.00
CA ILE A 212 -8.16 -11.70 -9.79
C ILE A 212 -7.96 -12.63 -8.58
N ILE A 213 -8.70 -12.40 -7.49
CA ILE A 213 -8.63 -13.26 -6.30
C ILE A 213 -9.21 -14.62 -6.60
N ASN A 214 -10.35 -14.71 -7.30
CA ASN A 214 -10.95 -15.98 -7.69
C ASN A 214 -10.02 -16.78 -8.63
N ASP A 215 -9.42 -16.14 -9.63
CA ASP A 215 -8.46 -16.77 -10.55
C ASP A 215 -7.21 -17.30 -9.81
N TYR A 216 -6.81 -16.66 -8.72
CA TYR A 216 -5.69 -17.12 -7.89
C TYR A 216 -6.04 -18.37 -7.07
N HIS A 217 -7.30 -18.52 -6.65
CA HIS A 217 -7.77 -19.62 -5.82
C HIS A 217 -8.32 -20.82 -6.63
N ALA A 218 -8.53 -20.66 -7.96
CA ALA A 218 -8.96 -21.71 -8.87
C ALA A 218 -7.85 -22.72 -9.15
#